data_c1d78d61a1f68b82128d403a1d00367a
#
_entry.id   c1d78d61a1f68b82128d403a1d00367a
#
_cell.length_a   1.000
_cell.length_b   1.000
_cell.length_c   1.000
_cell.angle_alpha   90.00
_cell.angle_beta   90.00
_cell.angle_gamma   90.00
#
_symmetry.space_group_name_H-M   'P 1'
#
loop_
_entity.id
_entity.type
_entity.pdbx_description
1 polymer ?
#
loop_
_entity_poly.entity_id
_entity_poly.type
_entity_poly.pdbx_seq_one_letter_code
_entity_poly.pdbx_strand_id
1 'polypeptide(L)' 'MKLTLILDPAPAGVRASLVEEWDELGGAAKMEPMIRHFDSDAQAFVWGRSWARRRGLGQIYLTDNRKAAAAH' A
#
# COMPACT_ATOMS: atom_id res chain seq x y z
N MET A 1 -8.63 2.57 -11.78
CA MET A 1 -8.28 2.59 -10.35
C MET A 1 -6.86 2.14 -10.16
N LYS A 2 -6.13 2.80 -9.29
CA LYS A 2 -4.75 2.46 -8.92
C LYS A 2 -4.72 2.14 -7.42
N LEU A 3 -4.14 1.00 -7.06
CA LEU A 3 -3.95 0.60 -5.67
C LEU A 3 -2.46 0.62 -5.37
N THR A 4 -2.07 1.34 -4.33
CA THR A 4 -0.68 1.43 -3.88
C THR A 4 -0.54 0.88 -2.48
N LEU A 5 0.41 -0.04 -2.31
CA LEU A 5 0.84 -0.52 -1.00
C LEU A 5 2.09 0.28 -0.61
N ILE A 6 2.03 0.91 0.55
CA ILE A 6 3.13 1.72 1.07
C ILE A 6 3.68 1.05 2.31
N LEU A 7 4.98 0.79 2.34
CA LEU A 7 5.66 0.19 3.48
C LEU A 7 6.48 1.25 4.19
N ASP A 8 6.24 1.42 5.48
CA ASP A 8 6.95 2.37 6.33
C ASP A 8 7.67 1.64 7.46
N PRO A 9 8.77 2.21 7.99
CA PRO A 9 9.45 1.60 9.11
C PRO A 9 8.58 1.59 10.36
N ALA A 10 8.76 0.56 11.19
CA ALA A 10 8.09 0.41 12.48
C ALA A 10 9.11 -0.11 13.48
N PRO A 11 8.84 0.05 14.81
CA PRO A 11 9.76 -0.48 15.83
C PRO A 11 10.01 -1.97 15.71
N ALA A 12 8.98 -2.71 15.28
CA ALA A 12 9.08 -4.14 14.97
C ALA A 12 8.16 -4.42 13.79
N GLY A 13 8.62 -5.23 12.85
CA GLY A 13 7.84 -5.55 11.67
C GLY A 13 7.74 -4.39 10.69
N VAL A 14 6.57 -4.23 10.10
CA VAL A 14 6.32 -3.22 9.07
C VAL A 14 4.95 -2.58 9.24
N ARG A 15 4.88 -1.28 9.03
CA ARG A 15 3.61 -0.57 8.94
C ARG A 15 3.24 -0.45 7.46
N ALA A 16 2.11 -1.00 7.10
CA ALA A 16 1.64 -1.01 5.72
C ALA A 16 0.41 -0.13 5.57
N SER A 17 0.36 0.60 4.47
CA SER A 17 -0.79 1.44 4.12
C SER A 17 -1.26 1.06 2.74
N LEU A 18 -2.59 1.02 2.54
CA LEU A 18 -3.19 0.85 1.22
C LEU A 18 -3.92 2.12 0.84
N VAL A 19 -3.64 2.62 -0.36
CA VAL A 19 -4.28 3.82 -0.90
C VAL A 19 -4.90 3.48 -2.24
N GLU A 20 -6.19 3.74 -2.38
CA GLU A 20 -6.89 3.64 -3.66
C GLU A 20 -7.01 5.03 -4.29
N GLU A 21 -6.68 5.09 -5.57
CA GLU A 21 -6.81 6.31 -6.36
C GLU A 21 -7.62 6.00 -7.61
N TRP A 22 -8.49 6.92 -8.02
CA TRP A 22 -9.26 6.80 -9.24
C TRP A 22 -9.51 8.17 -9.84
N ASP A 23 -9.83 8.18 -11.14
CA ASP A 23 -10.17 9.42 -11.82
C ASP A 23 -11.65 9.71 -11.64
N GLU A 24 -11.96 10.96 -11.30
CA GLU A 24 -13.32 11.47 -11.23
C GLU A 24 -13.48 12.65 -12.16
N LEU A 25 -14.73 12.98 -12.42
CA LEU A 25 -15.05 14.17 -13.18
C LEU A 25 -14.54 15.41 -12.42
N GLY A 26 -13.55 16.07 -12.98
CA GLY A 26 -12.94 17.23 -12.33
C GLY A 26 -11.61 16.95 -11.62
N GLY A 27 -11.09 15.72 -11.68
CA GLY A 27 -9.77 15.41 -11.14
C GLY A 27 -9.63 14.02 -10.57
N ALA A 28 -8.51 13.75 -9.93
CA ALA A 28 -8.23 12.49 -9.27
C ALA A 28 -8.78 12.51 -7.85
N ALA A 29 -9.31 11.36 -7.41
CA ALA A 29 -9.78 11.17 -6.05
C ALA A 29 -8.94 10.09 -5.37
N LYS A 30 -8.77 10.22 -4.05
CA LYS A 30 -8.06 9.25 -3.21
C LYS A 30 -8.93 8.86 -2.05
N MET A 31 -8.86 7.57 -1.70
CA MET A 31 -9.38 7.10 -0.43
C MET A 31 -8.37 7.40 0.67
N GLU A 32 -8.85 7.65 1.89
CA GLU A 32 -7.96 7.75 3.03
C GLU A 32 -7.18 6.44 3.20
N PRO A 33 -5.87 6.50 3.53
CA PRO A 33 -5.07 5.30 3.67
C PRO A 33 -5.61 4.37 4.75
N MET A 34 -5.69 3.08 4.42
CA MET A 34 -5.92 2.04 5.41
C MET A 34 -4.56 1.59 5.94
N ILE A 35 -4.38 1.66 7.24
CA ILE A 35 -3.08 1.38 7.87
C ILE A 35 -3.19 0.12 8.72
N ARG A 36 -2.25 -0.82 8.52
CA ARG A 36 -2.12 -2.03 9.34
C ARG A 36 -0.66 -2.30 9.64
N HIS A 37 -0.44 -2.92 10.79
CA HIS A 37 0.87 -3.39 11.20
C HIS A 37 0.98 -4.89 10.96
N PHE A 38 2.12 -5.33 10.42
CA PHE A 38 2.40 -6.74 10.17
C PHE A 38 3.78 -7.10 10.72
N ASP A 39 3.96 -8.37 11.03
CA ASP A 39 5.24 -8.88 11.52
C ASP A 39 6.27 -9.04 10.40
N SER A 40 5.79 -9.21 9.17
CA SER A 40 6.67 -9.43 8.01
C SER A 40 6.14 -8.75 6.76
N ASP A 41 7.04 -8.53 5.81
CA ASP A 41 6.70 -8.00 4.49
C ASP A 41 5.76 -8.95 3.74
N ALA A 42 5.98 -10.26 3.88
CA ALA A 42 5.15 -11.25 3.20
C ALA A 42 3.68 -11.10 3.59
N GLN A 43 3.40 -10.88 4.87
CA GLN A 43 2.03 -10.64 5.35
C GLN A 43 1.43 -9.38 4.74
N ALA A 44 2.21 -8.31 4.66
CA ALA A 44 1.76 -7.06 4.06
C ALA A 44 1.43 -7.25 2.57
N PHE A 45 2.26 -7.99 1.84
CA PHE A 45 2.02 -8.27 0.42
C PHE A 45 0.76 -9.12 0.21
N VAL A 46 0.53 -10.12 1.05
CA VAL A 46 -0.68 -10.93 0.99
C VAL A 46 -1.92 -10.06 1.20
N TRP A 47 -1.87 -9.17 2.17
CA TRP A 47 -2.95 -8.24 2.43
C TRP A 47 -3.23 -7.34 1.23
N GLY A 48 -2.20 -6.74 0.65
CA GLY A 48 -2.34 -5.87 -0.52
C GLY A 48 -2.89 -6.61 -1.74
N ARG A 49 -2.37 -7.80 -2.02
CA ARG A 49 -2.85 -8.62 -3.13
C ARG A 49 -4.29 -9.07 -2.95
N SER A 50 -4.67 -9.41 -1.72
CA SER A 50 -6.05 -9.79 -1.41
C SER A 50 -7.02 -8.65 -1.68
N TRP A 51 -6.62 -7.43 -1.32
CA TRP A 51 -7.42 -6.26 -1.60
C TRP A 51 -7.55 -6.00 -3.09
N ALA A 52 -6.44 -6.07 -3.83
CA ALA A 52 -6.43 -5.91 -5.27
C ALA A 52 -7.35 -6.92 -5.95
N ARG A 53 -7.30 -8.17 -5.51
CA ARG A 53 -8.12 -9.24 -6.06
C ARG A 53 -9.62 -8.97 -5.85
N ARG A 54 -9.99 -8.51 -4.67
CA ARG A 54 -11.40 -8.14 -4.39
C ARG A 54 -11.88 -7.01 -5.27
N ARG A 55 -10.99 -6.11 -5.65
CA ARG A 55 -11.30 -4.97 -6.53
C ARG A 55 -11.19 -5.32 -8.01
N GLY A 56 -10.82 -6.56 -8.34
CA GLY A 56 -10.64 -6.97 -9.73
C GLY A 56 -9.42 -6.37 -10.41
N LEU A 57 -8.42 -5.96 -9.62
CA LEU A 57 -7.20 -5.35 -10.14
C LEU A 57 -6.15 -6.43 -10.37
N GLY A 58 -5.51 -6.40 -11.54
CA GLY A 58 -4.42 -7.31 -11.88
C GLY A 58 -3.05 -6.82 -11.44
N GLN A 59 -2.97 -5.62 -10.88
CA GLN A 59 -1.71 -4.98 -10.58
C GLN A 59 -1.83 -4.14 -9.31
N ILE A 60 -0.76 -4.13 -8.51
CA ILE A 60 -0.62 -3.28 -7.34
C ILE A 60 0.72 -2.57 -7.41
N TYR A 61 0.74 -1.30 -7.04
CA TYR A 61 1.97 -0.51 -6.99
C TYR A 61 2.56 -0.58 -5.58
N LEU A 62 3.87 -0.54 -5.50
CA LEU A 62 4.59 -0.61 -4.24
C LEU A 62 5.46 0.62 -4.04
N THR A 63 5.36 1.22 -2.86
CA THR A 63 6.28 2.25 -2.39
C THR A 63 6.91 1.77 -1.10
N ASP A 64 8.23 1.65 -1.06
CA ASP A 64 8.96 1.21 0.13
C ASP A 64 9.79 2.37 0.68
N ASN A 65 9.25 3.03 1.69
CA ASN A 65 9.90 4.18 2.32
C ASN A 65 11.07 3.77 3.23
N ARG A 66 11.15 2.50 3.60
CA ARG A 66 12.23 2.00 4.45
C ARG A 66 13.57 1.98 3.70
N LYS A 67 13.54 1.66 2.42
CA LYS A 67 14.75 1.64 1.58
C LYS A 67 15.33 3.03 1.42
N ALA A 68 14.48 4.03 1.21
CA ALA A 68 14.89 5.40 1.11
C ALA A 68 15.55 5.89 2.41
N ALA A 69 14.98 5.51 3.55
CA ALA A 69 15.54 5.84 4.87
C ALA A 69 16.86 5.12 5.11
N ALA A 70 16.99 3.86 4.67
CA ALA A 70 18.19 3.06 4.87
C ALA A 70 19.35 3.51 3.97
N ALA A 71 19.09 4.21 2.89
CA ALA A 71 20.12 4.70 1.97
C ALA A 71 20.95 5.87 2.54
N HIS A 72 20.52 6.40 3.64
CA HIS A 72 21.21 7.48 4.34
C HIS A 72 21.90 6.97 5.59
#